data_57e6db84856b856ed0a64f47b92e4119
#
_entry.id   57e6db84856b856ed0a64f47b92e4119
#
_cell.length_a   1.000
_cell.length_b   1.000
_cell.length_c   1.000
_cell.angle_alpha   90.00
_cell.angle_beta   90.00
_cell.angle_gamma   90.00
#
_symmetry.space_group_name_H-M   'P 1'
#
loop_
_entity.id
_entity.type
_entity.pdbx_description
1 polymer ?
#
loop_
_entity_poly.entity_id
_entity_poly.type
_entity_poly.pdbx_seq_one_letter_code
_entity_poly.pdbx_strand_id
1 'polypeptide(L)'
;MDIALSALALLLLSPLFAVIALLVVLDSPGPVFFRADRVGFRGRPLRMLKFRKMRTGASGVALTVAGDERLTRLGAWLVRTKLDELPQLWHVLRGEMSLVGPRPESPDFVARFRTDYDVILRVRPGITGYTQLAFAREGAILDPSDPQGHYLRALLPQKVGLDRLYASRVSIRRDVSILVATFVTIVLRQPVAVHRDTAALSLRRRTSNPVRI
;
A
#
# COMPACT_ATOMS: atom_id res chain seq x y z
N MET A 1 15.78 13.94 -0.06
CA MET A 1 15.70 13.09 1.13
C MET A 1 15.30 11.67 0.72
N ASP A 2 14.17 11.48 0.06
CA ASP A 2 13.62 10.17 -0.36
C ASP A 2 14.62 9.30 -1.14
N ILE A 3 15.27 9.88 -2.17
CA ILE A 3 16.24 9.15 -3.00
C ILE A 3 17.40 8.60 -2.16
N ALA A 4 17.99 9.43 -1.29
CA ALA A 4 19.10 9.00 -0.45
C ALA A 4 18.69 7.92 0.56
N LEU A 5 17.52 8.09 1.20
CA LEU A 5 16.98 7.09 2.12
C LEU A 5 16.63 5.78 1.40
N SER A 6 16.07 5.86 0.18
CA SER A 6 15.75 4.66 -0.61
C SER A 6 16.99 3.94 -1.10
N ALA A 7 18.03 4.69 -1.51
CA ALA A 7 19.31 4.09 -1.91
C ALA A 7 19.95 3.34 -0.74
N LEU A 8 20.01 3.97 0.43
CA LEU A 8 20.50 3.36 1.65
C LEU A 8 19.67 2.13 2.05
N ALA A 9 18.34 2.25 2.03
CA ALA A 9 17.45 1.14 2.34
C ALA A 9 17.62 -0.04 1.37
N LEU A 10 17.72 0.22 0.06
CA LEU A 10 17.97 -0.82 -0.94
C LEU A 10 19.32 -1.51 -0.73
N LEU A 11 20.37 -0.76 -0.38
CA LEU A 11 21.68 -1.31 -0.08
C LEU A 11 21.63 -2.22 1.16
N LEU A 12 21.08 -1.72 2.27
CA LEU A 12 21.00 -2.45 3.54
C LEU A 12 20.08 -3.67 3.46
N LEU A 13 18.97 -3.56 2.71
CA LEU A 13 18.00 -4.64 2.56
C LEU A 13 18.33 -5.58 1.40
N SER A 14 19.41 -5.35 0.64
CA SER A 14 19.78 -6.20 -0.51
C SER A 14 19.91 -7.69 -0.16
N PRO A 15 20.49 -8.12 0.98
CA PRO A 15 20.50 -9.53 1.35
C PRO A 15 19.09 -10.10 1.58
N LEU A 16 18.20 -9.30 2.21
CA LEU A 16 16.81 -9.68 2.42
C LEU A 16 16.07 -9.82 1.09
N PHE A 17 16.30 -8.89 0.14
CA PHE A 17 15.73 -9.00 -1.21
C PHE A 17 16.15 -10.30 -1.91
N ALA A 18 17.42 -10.68 -1.81
CA ALA A 18 17.93 -11.92 -2.41
C ALA A 18 17.26 -13.16 -1.79
N VAL A 19 17.13 -13.18 -0.46
CA VAL A 19 16.44 -14.27 0.26
C VAL A 19 14.98 -14.36 -0.15
N ILE A 20 14.25 -13.23 -0.14
CA ILE A 20 12.84 -13.22 -0.54
C ILE A 20 12.68 -13.65 -2.00
N ALA A 21 13.55 -13.17 -2.91
CA ALA A 21 13.54 -13.54 -4.32
C ALA A 21 13.70 -15.05 -4.52
N LEU A 22 14.67 -15.66 -3.82
CA LEU A 22 14.90 -17.10 -3.83
C LEU A 22 13.66 -17.86 -3.31
N LEU A 23 13.13 -17.44 -2.17
CA LEU A 23 11.95 -18.08 -1.57
C LEU A 23 10.72 -17.98 -2.49
N VAL A 24 10.51 -16.84 -3.19
CA VAL A 24 9.40 -16.68 -4.14
C VAL A 24 9.49 -17.68 -5.31
N VAL A 25 10.70 -17.93 -5.82
CA VAL A 25 10.92 -18.88 -6.91
C VAL A 25 10.71 -20.32 -6.42
N LEU A 26 11.18 -20.64 -5.21
CA LEU A 26 11.03 -21.97 -4.61
C LEU A 26 9.58 -22.29 -4.21
N ASP A 27 8.81 -21.28 -3.78
CA ASP A 27 7.42 -21.44 -3.34
C ASP A 27 6.45 -21.71 -4.51
N SER A 28 6.70 -21.07 -5.66
CA SER A 28 5.92 -21.35 -6.89
C SER A 28 6.70 -20.96 -8.16
N PRO A 29 6.53 -21.69 -9.28
CA PRO A 29 7.20 -21.37 -10.52
C PRO A 29 6.74 -20.01 -11.10
N GLY A 30 7.68 -19.26 -11.68
CA GLY A 30 7.41 -17.97 -12.36
C GLY A 30 8.30 -16.81 -11.91
N PRO A 31 8.01 -15.56 -12.33
CA PRO A 31 8.86 -14.40 -12.06
C PRO A 31 8.87 -14.01 -10.57
N VAL A 32 9.99 -13.46 -10.11
CA VAL A 32 10.14 -12.95 -8.73
C VAL A 32 9.19 -11.78 -8.45
N PHE A 33 9.05 -10.89 -9.44
CA PHE A 33 8.28 -9.65 -9.29
C PHE A 33 6.97 -9.69 -10.06
N PHE A 34 5.96 -9.09 -9.46
CA PHE A 34 4.69 -8.74 -10.08
C PHE A 34 4.68 -7.23 -10.37
N ARG A 35 4.11 -6.85 -11.51
CA ARG A 35 3.91 -5.45 -11.89
C ARG A 35 2.43 -5.14 -11.91
N ALA A 36 2.01 -4.15 -11.11
CA ALA A 36 0.65 -3.67 -11.07
C ALA A 36 0.55 -2.33 -11.82
N ASP A 37 -0.34 -2.26 -12.81
CA ASP A 37 -0.60 -1.00 -13.52
C ASP A 37 -1.35 -0.05 -12.60
N ARG A 38 -0.78 1.15 -12.41
CA ARG A 38 -1.26 2.20 -11.53
C ARG A 38 -1.14 3.57 -12.20
N VAL A 39 -1.84 4.55 -11.65
CA VAL A 39 -1.68 5.95 -12.04
C VAL A 39 -0.70 6.61 -11.07
N GLY A 40 0.37 7.15 -11.60
CA GLY A 40 1.44 7.82 -10.87
C GLY A 40 1.34 9.35 -10.91
N PHE A 41 2.44 10.00 -10.53
CA PHE A 41 2.57 11.45 -10.50
C PHE A 41 2.14 12.10 -11.82
N ARG A 42 1.27 13.11 -11.75
CA ARG A 42 0.71 13.84 -12.90
C ARG A 42 0.02 12.95 -13.92
N GLY A 43 -0.60 11.87 -13.46
CA GLY A 43 -1.34 10.96 -14.33
C GLY A 43 -0.47 10.02 -15.19
N ARG A 44 0.86 10.00 -14.98
CA ARG A 44 1.76 9.12 -15.74
C ARG A 44 1.53 7.66 -15.37
N PRO A 45 1.58 6.73 -16.33
CA PRO A 45 1.52 5.32 -16.03
C PRO A 45 2.65 4.88 -15.09
N LEU A 46 2.32 4.12 -14.06
CA LEU A 46 3.25 3.55 -13.09
C LEU A 46 3.09 2.02 -13.04
N ARG A 47 4.09 1.28 -13.49
CA ARG A 47 4.13 -0.19 -13.34
C ARG A 47 4.73 -0.55 -11.99
N MET A 48 3.91 -0.44 -10.95
CA MET A 48 4.32 -0.62 -9.56
C MET A 48 4.83 -2.04 -9.28
N LEU A 49 6.08 -2.15 -8.83
CA LEU A 49 6.74 -3.41 -8.51
C LEU A 49 6.34 -3.92 -7.12
N LYS A 50 6.10 -5.24 -7.06
CA LYS A 50 5.91 -5.98 -5.80
C LYS A 50 6.60 -7.34 -5.91
N PHE A 51 6.97 -7.94 -4.80
CA PHE A 51 7.23 -9.38 -4.84
C PHE A 51 5.96 -10.13 -5.19
N ARG A 52 6.09 -11.17 -6.02
CA ARG A 52 4.96 -12.01 -6.39
C ARG A 52 4.44 -12.75 -5.17
N LYS A 53 3.18 -12.58 -4.88
CA LYS A 53 2.49 -13.18 -3.74
C LYS A 53 1.42 -14.20 -4.13
N MET A 54 1.02 -14.21 -5.41
CA MET A 54 0.00 -15.10 -5.96
C MET A 54 0.62 -16.07 -6.94
N ARG A 55 -0.03 -17.22 -7.12
CA ARG A 55 0.36 -18.21 -8.14
C ARG A 55 0.27 -17.60 -9.52
N THR A 56 1.17 -18.01 -10.42
CA THR A 56 1.16 -17.56 -11.82
C THR A 56 -0.12 -18.05 -12.50
N GLY A 57 -0.76 -17.16 -13.27
CA GLY A 57 -2.05 -17.47 -13.93
C GLY A 57 -3.28 -17.32 -13.02
N ALA A 58 -3.13 -16.92 -11.75
CA ALA A 58 -4.27 -16.65 -10.90
C ALA A 58 -5.11 -15.51 -11.47
N SER A 59 -6.37 -15.76 -11.75
CA SER A 59 -7.37 -14.80 -12.25
C SER A 59 -8.25 -14.27 -11.12
N GLY A 60 -8.97 -13.18 -11.36
CA GLY A 60 -9.94 -12.60 -10.45
C GLY A 60 -9.72 -11.10 -10.21
N VAL A 61 -10.42 -10.57 -9.20
CA VAL A 61 -10.38 -9.13 -8.87
C VAL A 61 -8.98 -8.68 -8.41
N ALA A 62 -8.63 -7.45 -8.75
CA ALA A 62 -7.33 -6.86 -8.41
C ALA A 62 -7.12 -6.60 -6.90
N LEU A 63 -8.11 -6.92 -6.07
CA LEU A 63 -8.09 -6.79 -4.62
C LEU A 63 -7.70 -8.12 -3.96
N THR A 64 -7.02 -8.05 -2.83
CA THR A 64 -6.65 -9.21 -2.02
C THR A 64 -7.55 -9.24 -0.78
N VAL A 65 -8.33 -10.30 -0.62
CA VAL A 65 -9.21 -10.52 0.53
C VAL A 65 -8.55 -11.40 1.60
N ALA A 66 -9.13 -11.43 2.79
CA ALA A 66 -8.70 -12.39 3.81
C ALA A 66 -8.98 -13.83 3.32
N GLY A 67 -7.99 -14.71 3.49
CA GLY A 67 -8.14 -16.11 3.03
C GLY A 67 -8.08 -16.29 1.51
N ASP A 68 -7.57 -15.32 0.76
CA ASP A 68 -7.47 -15.38 -0.70
C ASP A 68 -6.67 -16.60 -1.16
N GLU A 69 -7.34 -17.58 -1.77
CA GLU A 69 -6.76 -18.85 -2.23
C GLU A 69 -5.72 -18.72 -3.32
N ARG A 70 -5.68 -17.55 -4.00
CA ARG A 70 -4.65 -17.23 -5.01
C ARG A 70 -3.27 -17.04 -4.39
N LEU A 71 -3.21 -16.71 -3.09
CA LEU A 71 -1.95 -16.50 -2.38
C LEU A 71 -1.19 -17.83 -2.27
N THR A 72 0.13 -17.73 -2.47
CA THR A 72 1.03 -18.82 -2.06
C THR A 72 1.24 -18.78 -0.54
N ARG A 73 1.83 -19.82 0.07
CA ARG A 73 2.14 -19.82 1.51
C ARG A 73 3.06 -18.67 1.90
N LEU A 74 4.12 -18.47 1.12
CA LEU A 74 5.01 -17.34 1.28
C LEU A 74 4.29 -16.01 0.99
N GLY A 75 3.46 -15.96 -0.05
CA GLY A 75 2.69 -14.78 -0.43
C GLY A 75 1.78 -14.28 0.69
N ALA A 76 1.11 -15.17 1.40
CA ALA A 76 0.30 -14.82 2.57
C ALA A 76 1.14 -14.18 3.70
N TRP A 77 2.36 -14.68 3.92
CA TRP A 77 3.30 -14.11 4.88
C TRP A 77 3.81 -12.73 4.43
N LEU A 78 4.17 -12.58 3.14
CA LEU A 78 4.60 -11.31 2.56
C LEU A 78 3.53 -10.22 2.70
N VAL A 79 2.27 -10.54 2.40
CA VAL A 79 1.13 -9.60 2.56
C VAL A 79 0.97 -9.17 4.01
N ARG A 80 1.05 -10.12 4.95
CA ARG A 80 0.89 -9.85 6.39
C ARG A 80 2.01 -9.00 6.95
N THR A 81 3.22 -9.13 6.43
CA THR A 81 4.41 -8.38 6.84
C THR A 81 4.65 -7.12 6.02
N LYS A 82 3.87 -6.90 4.93
CA LYS A 82 4.07 -5.82 3.95
C LYS A 82 5.41 -5.86 3.21
N LEU A 83 6.14 -6.96 3.32
CA LEU A 83 7.43 -7.13 2.62
C LEU A 83 7.25 -7.27 1.10
N ASP A 84 6.04 -7.65 0.63
CA ASP A 84 5.72 -7.66 -0.79
C ASP A 84 5.85 -6.28 -1.45
N GLU A 85 5.78 -5.20 -0.69
CA GLU A 85 5.85 -3.82 -1.18
C GLU A 85 7.26 -3.22 -1.17
N LEU A 86 8.28 -3.88 -0.59
CA LEU A 86 9.66 -3.39 -0.56
C LEU A 86 10.25 -3.03 -1.93
N PRO A 87 9.95 -3.75 -3.05
CA PRO A 87 10.46 -3.38 -4.37
C PRO A 87 10.04 -1.97 -4.84
N GLN A 88 9.04 -1.36 -4.21
CA GLN A 88 8.64 0.03 -4.53
C GLN A 88 9.74 1.05 -4.16
N LEU A 89 10.68 0.73 -3.28
CA LEU A 89 11.87 1.56 -3.01
C LEU A 89 12.65 1.89 -4.30
N TRP A 90 12.62 1.00 -5.30
CA TRP A 90 13.19 1.26 -6.62
C TRP A 90 12.50 2.41 -7.35
N HIS A 91 11.16 2.52 -7.24
CA HIS A 91 10.42 3.64 -7.82
C HIS A 91 10.70 4.96 -7.11
N VAL A 92 10.95 4.92 -5.79
CA VAL A 92 11.37 6.10 -5.03
C VAL A 92 12.76 6.55 -5.46
N LEU A 93 13.70 5.62 -5.63
CA LEU A 93 15.04 5.90 -6.14
C LEU A 93 15.00 6.55 -7.53
N ARG A 94 14.07 6.12 -8.39
CA ARG A 94 13.85 6.69 -9.73
C ARG A 94 13.07 8.02 -9.72
N GLY A 95 12.59 8.47 -8.56
CA GLY A 95 11.76 9.67 -8.43
C GLY A 95 10.33 9.53 -8.98
N GLU A 96 9.89 8.31 -9.28
CA GLU A 96 8.52 8.00 -9.72
C GLU A 96 7.54 7.98 -8.54
N MET A 97 8.03 7.62 -7.35
CA MET A 97 7.30 7.61 -6.07
C MET A 97 8.04 8.40 -5.00
N SER A 98 7.41 8.57 -3.85
CA SER A 98 7.95 9.06 -2.59
C SER A 98 7.87 7.97 -1.52
N LEU A 99 8.61 8.11 -0.42
CA LEU A 99 8.41 7.24 0.74
C LEU A 99 7.01 7.46 1.32
N VAL A 100 6.57 8.71 1.41
CA VAL A 100 5.25 9.09 1.95
C VAL A 100 4.43 9.79 0.87
N GLY A 101 3.17 9.39 0.75
CA GLY A 101 2.25 9.97 -0.23
C GLY A 101 0.95 9.20 -0.37
N PRO A 102 0.06 9.68 -1.25
CA PRO A 102 -1.16 8.97 -1.62
C PRO A 102 -0.86 7.58 -2.19
N ARG A 103 -1.74 6.61 -1.95
CA ARG A 103 -1.57 5.29 -2.54
C ARG A 103 -1.84 5.35 -4.05
N PRO A 104 -0.95 4.81 -4.91
CA PRO A 104 -1.24 4.76 -6.35
C PRO A 104 -2.37 3.76 -6.63
N GLU A 105 -3.42 4.22 -7.30
CA GLU A 105 -4.62 3.43 -7.61
C GLU A 105 -4.66 3.00 -9.08
N SER A 106 -5.53 2.02 -9.38
CA SER A 106 -5.74 1.55 -10.74
C SER A 106 -6.41 2.63 -11.61
N PRO A 107 -6.17 2.63 -12.94
CA PRO A 107 -6.79 3.60 -13.85
C PRO A 107 -8.31 3.66 -13.74
N ASP A 108 -8.98 2.50 -13.60
CA ASP A 108 -10.44 2.41 -13.49
C ASP A 108 -10.99 3.11 -12.24
N PHE A 109 -10.25 3.02 -11.12
CA PHE A 109 -10.66 3.67 -9.87
C PHE A 109 -10.39 5.17 -9.91
N VAL A 110 -9.28 5.59 -10.51
CA VAL A 110 -8.95 7.00 -10.73
C VAL A 110 -10.01 7.67 -11.62
N ALA A 111 -10.46 6.99 -12.67
CA ALA A 111 -11.49 7.51 -13.59
C ALA A 111 -12.83 7.79 -12.90
N ARG A 112 -13.17 7.04 -11.82
CA ARG A 112 -14.42 7.23 -11.06
C ARG A 112 -14.42 8.47 -10.16
N PHE A 113 -13.24 8.92 -9.72
CA PHE A 113 -13.05 10.06 -8.81
C PHE A 113 -12.15 11.13 -9.42
N ARG A 114 -12.35 11.42 -10.72
CA ARG A 114 -11.44 12.23 -11.53
C ARG A 114 -11.12 13.59 -10.89
N THR A 115 -12.13 14.30 -10.41
CA THR A 115 -11.97 15.61 -9.77
C THR A 115 -11.09 15.57 -8.52
N ASP A 116 -11.19 14.51 -7.71
CA ASP A 116 -10.37 14.33 -6.53
C ASP A 116 -8.94 13.96 -6.91
N TYR A 117 -8.79 13.10 -7.92
CA TYR A 117 -7.48 12.69 -8.42
C TYR A 117 -6.74 13.82 -9.15
N ASP A 118 -7.42 14.83 -9.69
CA ASP A 118 -6.75 16.05 -10.21
C ASP A 118 -5.94 16.77 -9.12
N VAL A 119 -6.35 16.65 -7.85
CA VAL A 119 -5.58 17.17 -6.71
C VAL A 119 -4.56 16.14 -6.22
N ILE A 120 -4.96 14.89 -6.05
CA ILE A 120 -4.12 13.80 -5.52
C ILE A 120 -2.88 13.59 -6.39
N LEU A 121 -3.03 13.61 -7.71
CA LEU A 121 -1.94 13.36 -8.66
C LEU A 121 -0.93 14.52 -8.79
N ARG A 122 -1.15 15.66 -8.11
CA ARG A 122 -0.17 16.76 -8.04
C ARG A 122 1.02 16.44 -7.15
N VAL A 123 0.93 15.40 -6.34
CA VAL A 123 2.03 14.89 -5.50
C VAL A 123 2.44 13.50 -5.95
N ARG A 124 3.69 13.10 -5.61
CA ARG A 124 4.14 11.74 -5.91
C ARG A 124 3.39 10.73 -5.05
N PRO A 125 2.97 9.58 -5.62
CA PRO A 125 2.40 8.49 -4.83
C PRO A 125 3.44 7.96 -3.83
N GLY A 126 2.96 7.49 -2.68
CA GLY A 126 3.81 7.01 -1.58
C GLY A 126 3.77 5.49 -1.39
N ILE A 127 4.87 4.95 -0.84
CA ILE A 127 4.90 3.57 -0.32
C ILE A 127 3.99 3.50 0.92
N THR A 128 4.06 4.51 1.79
CA THR A 128 3.16 4.67 2.94
C THR A 128 2.43 6.02 2.89
N GLY A 129 1.37 6.14 3.68
CA GLY A 129 0.54 7.34 3.75
C GLY A 129 -0.66 7.13 4.69
N TYR A 130 -1.53 8.12 4.78
CA TYR A 130 -2.72 8.02 5.63
C TYR A 130 -3.61 6.85 5.25
N THR A 131 -3.79 6.60 3.97
CA THR A 131 -4.62 5.53 3.43
C THR A 131 -4.04 4.16 3.79
N GLN A 132 -2.72 3.96 3.63
CA GLN A 132 -2.06 2.70 3.96
C GLN A 132 -2.12 2.41 5.48
N LEU A 133 -2.05 3.44 6.33
CA LEU A 133 -2.21 3.31 7.78
C LEU A 133 -3.65 3.00 8.16
N ALA A 134 -4.62 3.77 7.67
CA ALA A 134 -6.04 3.61 8.00
C ALA A 134 -6.57 2.23 7.57
N PHE A 135 -6.11 1.74 6.42
CA PHE A 135 -6.55 0.49 5.81
C PHE A 135 -5.43 -0.59 5.78
N ALA A 136 -4.56 -0.61 6.79
CA ALA A 136 -3.45 -1.56 6.87
C ALA A 136 -3.90 -3.03 6.78
N ARG A 137 -5.14 -3.33 7.21
CA ARG A 137 -5.79 -4.64 7.15
C ARG A 137 -6.98 -4.66 6.17
N GLU A 138 -6.87 -3.98 5.04
CA GLU A 138 -7.94 -3.83 4.04
C GLU A 138 -8.60 -5.17 3.67
N GLY A 139 -7.81 -6.20 3.41
CA GLY A 139 -8.33 -7.52 3.05
C GLY A 139 -9.25 -8.17 4.10
N ALA A 140 -9.13 -7.77 5.39
CA ALA A 140 -10.01 -8.25 6.45
C ALA A 140 -11.30 -7.42 6.59
N ILE A 141 -11.37 -6.27 5.93
CA ILE A 141 -12.53 -5.38 5.94
C ILE A 141 -13.43 -5.65 4.73
N LEU A 142 -12.83 -6.10 3.62
CA LEU A 142 -13.56 -6.35 2.38
C LEU A 142 -14.58 -7.48 2.56
N ASP A 143 -15.77 -7.29 1.97
CA ASP A 143 -16.77 -8.34 1.89
C ASP A 143 -16.28 -9.43 0.92
N PRO A 144 -16.12 -10.68 1.38
CA PRO A 144 -15.64 -11.76 0.51
C PRO A 144 -16.61 -12.12 -0.62
N SER A 145 -17.92 -11.83 -0.46
CA SER A 145 -18.95 -12.12 -1.47
C SER A 145 -18.98 -11.10 -2.60
N ASP A 146 -18.65 -9.83 -2.31
CA ASP A 146 -18.55 -8.74 -3.30
C ASP A 146 -17.39 -7.80 -2.95
N PRO A 147 -16.13 -8.26 -3.08
CA PRO A 147 -14.97 -7.45 -2.68
C PRO A 147 -14.85 -6.15 -3.48
N GLN A 148 -15.14 -6.21 -4.78
CA GLN A 148 -15.03 -5.05 -5.66
C GLN A 148 -16.13 -4.03 -5.42
N GLY A 149 -17.36 -4.47 -5.28
CA GLY A 149 -18.48 -3.58 -4.98
C GLY A 149 -18.35 -2.94 -3.60
N HIS A 150 -17.97 -3.73 -2.58
CA HIS A 150 -17.71 -3.19 -1.24
C HIS A 150 -16.55 -2.17 -1.26
N TYR A 151 -15.47 -2.49 -1.97
CA TYR A 151 -14.35 -1.55 -2.13
C TYR A 151 -14.81 -0.21 -2.73
N LEU A 152 -15.53 -0.27 -3.84
CA LEU A 152 -16.00 0.91 -4.56
C LEU A 152 -16.99 1.76 -3.76
N ARG A 153 -17.92 1.10 -3.04
CA ARG A 153 -18.98 1.82 -2.29
C ARG A 153 -18.52 2.34 -0.94
N ALA A 154 -17.69 1.59 -0.23
CA ALA A 154 -17.36 1.87 1.17
C ALA A 154 -15.92 2.32 1.40
N LEU A 155 -14.92 1.68 0.77
CA LEU A 155 -13.52 1.95 1.08
C LEU A 155 -12.91 3.05 0.21
N LEU A 156 -13.11 2.98 -1.10
CA LEU A 156 -12.49 3.91 -2.04
C LEU A 156 -12.84 5.39 -1.77
N PRO A 157 -14.11 5.78 -1.47
CA PRO A 157 -14.42 7.18 -1.14
C PRO A 157 -13.65 7.69 0.08
N GLN A 158 -13.48 6.84 1.11
CA GLN A 158 -12.74 7.19 2.32
C GLN A 158 -11.23 7.34 2.03
N LYS A 159 -10.69 6.44 1.20
CA LYS A 159 -9.28 6.49 0.76
C LYS A 159 -9.00 7.75 -0.03
N VAL A 160 -9.87 8.08 -0.98
CA VAL A 160 -9.79 9.31 -1.78
C VAL A 160 -9.80 10.55 -0.89
N GLY A 161 -10.69 10.60 0.12
CA GLY A 161 -10.74 11.70 1.09
C GLY A 161 -9.42 11.89 1.85
N LEU A 162 -8.84 10.79 2.36
CA LEU A 162 -7.56 10.84 3.09
C LEU A 162 -6.38 11.22 2.18
N ASP A 163 -6.34 10.70 0.96
CA ASP A 163 -5.28 10.99 0.00
C ASP A 163 -5.35 12.43 -0.49
N ARG A 164 -6.56 12.96 -0.71
CA ARG A 164 -6.79 14.38 -1.02
C ARG A 164 -6.37 15.29 0.13
N LEU A 165 -6.67 14.90 1.38
CA LEU A 165 -6.26 15.64 2.57
C LEU A 165 -4.73 15.68 2.70
N TYR A 166 -4.03 14.60 2.40
CA TYR A 166 -2.57 14.59 2.33
C TYR A 166 -2.07 15.53 1.22
N ALA A 167 -2.58 15.36 0.00
CA ALA A 167 -2.13 16.11 -1.17
C ALA A 167 -2.32 17.63 -1.02
N SER A 168 -3.36 18.07 -0.29
CA SER A 168 -3.63 19.50 -0.03
C SER A 168 -2.74 20.10 1.05
N ARG A 169 -2.04 19.29 1.85
CA ARG A 169 -1.32 19.77 3.05
C ARG A 169 -0.01 19.03 3.27
N VAL A 170 0.80 18.85 2.22
CA VAL A 170 2.12 18.20 2.30
C VAL A 170 3.04 18.96 3.26
N SER A 171 3.71 18.25 4.17
CA SER A 171 4.75 18.85 5.02
C SER A 171 5.68 17.75 5.57
N ILE A 172 6.95 18.10 5.76
CA ILE A 172 7.98 17.20 6.30
C ILE A 172 7.57 16.65 7.68
N ARG A 173 6.95 17.49 8.53
CA ARG A 173 6.48 17.05 9.86
C ARG A 173 5.45 15.92 9.74
N ARG A 174 4.52 16.02 8.77
CA ARG A 174 3.52 14.97 8.51
C ARG A 174 4.17 13.71 7.97
N ASP A 175 5.11 13.86 7.04
CA ASP A 175 5.83 12.73 6.47
C ASP A 175 6.57 11.95 7.55
N VAL A 176 7.29 12.64 8.45
CA VAL A 176 7.94 12.02 9.60
C VAL A 176 6.92 11.32 10.51
N SER A 177 5.79 11.98 10.81
CA SER A 177 4.73 11.37 11.63
C SER A 177 4.16 10.10 11.01
N ILE A 178 3.94 10.10 9.68
CA ILE A 178 3.45 8.93 8.94
C ILE A 178 4.50 7.82 8.92
N LEU A 179 5.79 8.12 8.73
CA LEU A 179 6.87 7.14 8.80
C LEU A 179 6.95 6.48 10.17
N VAL A 180 6.90 7.27 11.25
CA VAL A 180 6.87 6.75 12.63
C VAL A 180 5.64 5.88 12.85
N ALA A 181 4.45 6.33 12.44
CA ALA A 181 3.22 5.56 12.56
C ALA A 181 3.28 4.25 11.75
N THR A 182 3.92 4.27 10.57
CA THR A 182 4.14 3.08 9.76
C THR A 182 5.05 2.08 10.47
N PHE A 183 6.15 2.55 11.04
CA PHE A 183 7.04 1.72 11.84
C PHE A 183 6.28 1.07 13.02
N VAL A 184 5.53 1.86 13.77
CA VAL A 184 4.70 1.38 14.89
C VAL A 184 3.69 0.32 14.41
N THR A 185 3.03 0.56 13.28
CA THR A 185 2.01 -0.36 12.74
C THR A 185 2.61 -1.68 12.25
N ILE A 186 3.74 -1.62 11.54
CA ILE A 186 4.33 -2.80 10.88
C ILE A 186 5.23 -3.57 11.86
N VAL A 187 6.15 -2.88 12.54
CA VAL A 187 7.18 -3.52 13.38
C VAL A 187 6.64 -3.84 14.77
N LEU A 188 6.02 -2.85 15.43
CA LEU A 188 5.46 -3.03 16.77
C LEU A 188 4.07 -3.67 16.75
N ARG A 189 3.48 -3.86 15.55
CA ARG A 189 2.14 -4.45 15.33
C ARG A 189 1.03 -3.75 16.14
N GLN A 190 1.21 -2.46 16.40
CA GLN A 190 0.21 -1.63 17.07
C GLN A 190 -0.60 -0.87 16.02
N PRO A 191 -1.93 -1.06 15.97
CA PRO A 191 -2.75 -0.36 14.99
C PRO A 191 -2.80 1.14 15.29
N VAL A 192 -2.55 1.94 14.27
CA VAL A 192 -2.70 3.39 14.30
C VAL A 192 -4.02 3.76 13.63
N ALA A 193 -4.80 4.60 14.30
CA ALA A 193 -6.00 5.20 13.73
C ALA A 193 -5.65 6.52 13.06
N VAL A 194 -6.29 6.78 11.92
CA VAL A 194 -6.20 8.03 11.18
C VAL A 194 -7.56 8.70 11.26
N HIS A 195 -7.63 9.91 11.82
CA HIS A 195 -8.87 10.67 11.88
C HIS A 195 -9.20 11.19 10.49
N ARG A 196 -10.44 10.96 10.02
CA ARG A 196 -10.83 11.20 8.62
C ARG A 196 -10.77 12.67 8.19
N ASP A 197 -11.13 13.58 9.08
CA ASP A 197 -11.25 15.02 8.74
C ASP A 197 -9.95 15.80 9.03
N THR A 198 -9.21 15.38 10.05
CA THR A 198 -8.01 16.10 10.51
C THR A 198 -6.71 15.42 10.14
N ALA A 199 -6.76 14.14 9.73
CA ALA A 199 -5.63 13.25 9.56
C ALA A 199 -4.74 13.10 10.82
N ALA A 200 -5.28 13.40 11.99
CA ALA A 200 -4.59 13.17 13.26
C ALA A 200 -4.34 11.67 13.44
N LEU A 201 -3.10 11.33 13.82
CA LEU A 201 -2.69 9.96 14.08
C LEU A 201 -2.81 9.68 15.58
N SER A 202 -3.43 8.56 15.94
CA SER A 202 -3.56 8.11 17.31
C SER A 202 -3.34 6.60 17.43
N LEU A 203 -2.74 6.15 18.52
CA LEU A 203 -2.63 4.73 18.80
C LEU A 203 -4.02 4.18 19.14
N ARG A 204 -4.44 3.16 18.40
CA ARG A 204 -5.69 2.46 18.68
C ARG A 204 -5.47 1.56 19.89
N ARG A 205 -6.16 1.80 21.02
CA ARG A 205 -6.15 0.84 22.14
C ARG A 205 -6.64 -0.51 21.61
N ARG A 206 -5.94 -1.57 21.98
CA ARG A 206 -6.37 -2.95 21.73
C ARG A 206 -7.65 -3.18 22.52
N THR A 207 -8.79 -2.92 21.93
CA THR A 207 -10.06 -3.41 22.47
C THR A 207 -10.14 -4.89 22.17
N SER A 208 -10.37 -5.70 23.18
CA SER A 208 -10.53 -7.15 23.11
C SER A 208 -11.84 -7.59 22.43
N ASN A 209 -12.59 -6.69 21.82
CA ASN A 209 -13.84 -7.01 21.14
C ASN A 209 -13.75 -6.66 19.64
N PRO A 210 -14.06 -7.61 18.72
CA PRO A 210 -14.26 -7.26 17.33
C PRO A 210 -15.50 -6.39 17.26
N VAL A 211 -15.34 -5.18 16.72
CA VAL A 211 -16.46 -4.28 16.44
C VAL A 211 -17.43 -5.01 15.54
N ARG A 212 -18.61 -5.35 16.07
CA ARG A 212 -19.80 -5.61 15.27
C ARG A 212 -20.16 -4.28 14.63
N ILE A 213 -20.16 -4.26 13.30
CA ILE A 213 -20.79 -3.20 12.49
C ILE A 213 -22.26 -3.55 12.34
#